data_290f9a5f2dab6ceb1f46393bd4ceb9dc
#
_entry.id   290f9a5f2dab6ceb1f46393bd4ceb9dc
#
_cell.length_a   1.000
_cell.length_b   1.000
_cell.length_c   1.000
_cell.angle_alpha   90.00
_cell.angle_beta   90.00
_cell.angle_gamma   90.00
#
_symmetry.space_group_name_H-M   'P 1'
#
loop_
_entity.id
_entity.type
_entity.pdbx_description
1 polymer ?
#
loop_
_entity_poly.entity_id
_entity_poly.type
_entity_poly.pdbx_seq_one_letter_code
_entity_poly.pdbx_strand_id
1 'polypeptide(L)'
;MMTLTPNLAESAEPIRYLLRFSAPQTHYVEVEARVPVQGSSEIELMMAVWTPGSYLVREYARHLEEIQATGPDSKALELSKVRKNRWRVKTGGAAEIKVAYRVYGRAMSVQGNGVDGSFALLNGAATFLTLAGSEPRPHEVALVLPPEWRTSVTGLPEAPGRKPHHYLAADFDTLVDSPIYAGNPAIYEFQVDGVPHYLVNEGEGGLWDGPRSARDVEAIVRAQKTFWGFLPYEKYVFFNLLTESGGGLEHKNSTVLMTSRWATRTRSSYLGWLNLVSHEFFHTWNVKRLRPAELGPFDYENEVYTPSLWVAEGITSYYDRLLVRRAGLCTVEEYLAGDPPSPGSDADKSTGDIERLQTTPGRLVQPLEASSFEAWIKLYRKDENTPNTGISYYVKGAVVAFLLDARIRRATSGKKNLDDVMRLAYERYSGPRGFTAPQFRATVQEVAGVDLSSWFRKVLETTEELDYTEALDWLGLRFAKDEKKNKDANKPPKAWLGLLTKNEEGRLMVNQVKRGTPGFEAGFNVGDEILAIGDDRVHADQWSRRMECFQPGEKVSFLISRRDRLQRLEACFGQDPPRQWVLEANPEATDAQKAQRKAWIGG
;
A
#
# COMPACT_ATOMS: atom_id res chain seq x y z
N MET A 1 6.44 -17.22 29.04
CA MET A 1 7.77 -16.75 28.64
C MET A 1 8.60 -17.99 28.30
N MET A 2 8.65 -18.37 27.05
CA MET A 2 9.61 -19.35 26.57
C MET A 2 10.35 -18.68 25.42
N THR A 3 11.54 -18.23 25.69
CA THR A 3 12.53 -17.84 24.70
C THR A 3 12.90 -19.09 23.90
N LEU A 4 12.27 -19.29 22.75
CA LEU A 4 12.76 -20.20 21.75
C LEU A 4 13.97 -19.53 21.08
N THR A 5 15.15 -19.74 21.65
CA THR A 5 16.39 -19.70 20.88
C THR A 5 16.25 -20.71 19.75
N PRO A 6 16.33 -20.32 18.46
CA PRO A 6 16.39 -21.30 17.40
C PRO A 6 17.67 -22.12 17.62
N ASN A 7 17.50 -23.42 17.73
CA ASN A 7 18.59 -24.35 17.66
C ASN A 7 19.23 -24.14 16.28
N LEU A 8 20.42 -23.51 16.24
CA LEU A 8 21.26 -23.43 15.06
C LEU A 8 21.71 -24.84 14.73
N ALA A 9 20.88 -25.62 14.05
CA ALA A 9 21.36 -26.72 13.24
C ALA A 9 22.53 -26.17 12.42
N GLU A 10 23.59 -26.94 12.19
CA GLU A 10 24.80 -26.53 11.44
C GLU A 10 24.38 -25.67 10.26
N SER A 11 24.44 -24.35 10.44
CA SER A 11 23.83 -23.41 9.49
C SER A 11 24.65 -23.45 8.22
N ALA A 12 23.97 -23.63 7.09
CA ALA A 12 24.59 -23.52 5.78
C ALA A 12 25.44 -22.23 5.72
N GLU A 13 26.61 -22.31 5.08
CA GLU A 13 27.48 -21.12 4.95
C GLU A 13 26.71 -19.95 4.31
N PRO A 14 26.88 -18.73 4.84
CA PRO A 14 26.18 -17.55 4.33
C PRO A 14 26.62 -17.18 2.91
N ILE A 15 25.68 -16.65 2.11
CA ILE A 15 26.06 -15.87 0.94
C ILE A 15 26.50 -14.48 1.44
N ARG A 16 27.68 -14.01 1.00
CA ARG A 16 28.24 -12.74 1.43
C ARG A 16 28.23 -11.74 0.29
N TYR A 17 27.56 -10.62 0.49
CA TYR A 17 27.47 -9.54 -0.49
C TYR A 17 28.34 -8.36 -0.06
N LEU A 18 29.02 -7.77 -1.02
CA LEU A 18 29.71 -6.50 -0.88
C LEU A 18 29.13 -5.52 -1.90
N LEU A 19 28.52 -4.46 -1.41
CA LEU A 19 27.89 -3.42 -2.20
C LEU A 19 28.81 -2.21 -2.31
N ARG A 20 28.94 -1.66 -3.51
CA ARG A 20 29.73 -0.44 -3.78
C ARG A 20 28.88 0.55 -4.55
N PHE A 21 29.21 1.82 -4.39
CA PHE A 21 28.57 2.95 -5.05
C PHE A 21 29.68 3.80 -5.70
N SER A 22 30.38 3.24 -6.70
CA SER A 22 31.55 3.87 -7.30
C SER A 22 31.21 5.15 -8.07
N ALA A 23 30.01 5.21 -8.65
CA ALA A 23 29.48 6.37 -9.37
C ALA A 23 27.96 6.48 -9.18
N PRO A 24 27.48 6.80 -7.94
CA PRO A 24 26.05 6.73 -7.58
C PRO A 24 25.19 7.68 -8.39
N GLN A 25 25.72 8.79 -8.92
CA GLN A 25 25.04 9.69 -9.84
C GLN A 25 24.66 9.03 -11.19
N THR A 26 25.18 7.83 -11.49
CA THR A 26 24.78 7.02 -12.65
C THR A 26 23.65 6.05 -12.33
N HIS A 27 23.17 6.07 -11.07
CA HIS A 27 22.09 5.24 -10.55
C HIS A 27 22.41 3.74 -10.45
N TYR A 28 23.68 3.35 -10.37
CA TYR A 28 24.07 1.95 -10.20
C TYR A 28 24.58 1.66 -8.79
N VAL A 29 24.25 0.46 -8.33
CA VAL A 29 24.94 -0.23 -7.23
C VAL A 29 25.67 -1.43 -7.81
N GLU A 30 26.96 -1.55 -7.50
CA GLU A 30 27.76 -2.72 -7.84
C GLU A 30 27.66 -3.73 -6.69
N VAL A 31 27.43 -5.00 -7.04
CA VAL A 31 27.29 -6.11 -6.10
C VAL A 31 28.32 -7.18 -6.41
N GLU A 32 29.12 -7.54 -5.43
CA GLU A 32 29.97 -8.73 -5.42
C GLU A 32 29.40 -9.73 -4.42
N ALA A 33 28.97 -10.91 -4.88
CA ALA A 33 28.45 -11.98 -4.04
C ALA A 33 29.46 -13.14 -4.00
N ARG A 34 29.83 -13.59 -2.79
CA ARG A 34 30.52 -14.86 -2.57
C ARG A 34 29.49 -15.92 -2.22
N VAL A 35 29.37 -16.90 -3.09
CA VAL A 35 28.29 -17.92 -3.02
C VAL A 35 28.90 -19.28 -2.71
N PRO A 36 28.64 -19.86 -1.54
CA PRO A 36 29.03 -21.24 -1.23
C PRO A 36 28.24 -22.21 -2.11
N VAL A 37 28.95 -23.04 -2.87
CA VAL A 37 28.36 -24.00 -3.82
C VAL A 37 28.64 -25.45 -3.45
N GLN A 38 29.38 -25.68 -2.36
CA GLN A 38 29.59 -26.98 -1.70
C GLN A 38 30.04 -28.09 -2.64
N GLY A 39 30.87 -27.77 -3.65
CA GLY A 39 31.38 -28.74 -4.60
C GLY A 39 30.40 -29.16 -5.71
N SER A 40 29.22 -28.56 -5.80
CA SER A 40 28.27 -28.79 -6.89
C SER A 40 28.93 -28.41 -8.22
N SER A 41 28.74 -29.19 -9.28
CA SER A 41 29.31 -28.92 -10.61
C SER A 41 28.57 -27.78 -11.33
N GLU A 42 27.33 -27.52 -10.96
CA GLU A 42 26.43 -26.50 -11.54
C GLU A 42 25.45 -25.99 -10.48
N ILE A 43 25.13 -24.71 -10.55
CA ILE A 43 24.09 -24.07 -9.72
C ILE A 43 23.21 -23.15 -10.57
N GLU A 44 22.04 -22.80 -10.07
CA GLU A 44 21.23 -21.70 -10.58
C GLU A 44 21.12 -20.57 -9.54
N LEU A 45 21.37 -19.35 -9.99
CA LEU A 45 21.12 -18.12 -9.25
C LEU A 45 19.74 -17.56 -9.65
N MET A 46 19.02 -17.00 -8.71
CA MET A 46 17.69 -16.43 -8.89
C MET A 46 17.62 -15.00 -8.35
N MET A 47 16.94 -14.10 -9.07
CA MET A 47 16.45 -12.82 -8.58
C MET A 47 14.93 -12.89 -8.40
N ALA A 48 14.39 -12.36 -7.32
CA ALA A 48 12.96 -12.25 -7.13
C ALA A 48 12.31 -11.45 -8.26
N VAL A 49 11.07 -11.78 -8.63
CA VAL A 49 10.31 -11.06 -9.66
C VAL A 49 9.32 -10.07 -9.07
N TRP A 50 9.05 -10.17 -7.78
CA TRP A 50 8.15 -9.31 -7.01
C TRP A 50 8.64 -9.18 -5.56
N THR A 51 8.03 -8.31 -4.78
CA THR A 51 8.28 -8.15 -3.35
C THR A 51 6.99 -8.30 -2.55
N PRO A 52 6.98 -9.01 -1.41
CA PRO A 52 5.82 -9.10 -0.52
C PRO A 52 5.30 -7.71 -0.12
N GLY A 53 3.97 -7.58 -0.05
CA GLY A 53 3.28 -6.30 0.13
C GLY A 53 2.87 -5.63 -1.18
N SER A 54 3.47 -6.01 -2.31
CA SER A 54 3.15 -5.44 -3.61
C SER A 54 2.86 -6.53 -4.65
N TYR A 55 1.61 -6.81 -4.88
CA TYR A 55 1.12 -7.92 -5.71
C TYR A 55 1.20 -7.62 -7.22
N LEU A 56 2.41 -7.35 -7.68
CA LEU A 56 2.75 -7.08 -9.08
C LEU A 56 4.09 -7.69 -9.43
N VAL A 57 4.15 -8.46 -10.52
CA VAL A 57 5.42 -8.92 -11.10
C VAL A 57 6.14 -7.71 -11.72
N ARG A 58 7.28 -7.35 -11.15
CA ARG A 58 8.05 -6.14 -11.50
C ARG A 58 9.25 -6.40 -12.38
N GLU A 59 9.61 -7.67 -12.56
CA GLU A 59 10.73 -8.09 -13.44
C GLU A 59 12.05 -7.38 -13.08
N TYR A 60 12.46 -7.41 -11.82
CA TYR A 60 13.66 -6.71 -11.31
C TYR A 60 14.94 -7.07 -12.08
N ALA A 61 15.05 -8.31 -12.58
CA ALA A 61 16.16 -8.80 -13.39
C ALA A 61 16.40 -8.03 -14.70
N ARG A 62 15.46 -7.18 -15.12
CA ARG A 62 15.62 -6.24 -16.26
C ARG A 62 16.66 -5.16 -16.00
N HIS A 63 16.93 -4.88 -14.72
CA HIS A 63 17.84 -3.85 -14.25
C HIS A 63 19.22 -4.39 -13.89
N LEU A 64 19.41 -5.71 -13.96
CA LEU A 64 20.68 -6.36 -13.69
C LEU A 64 21.53 -6.43 -14.94
N GLU A 65 22.77 -5.94 -14.85
CA GLU A 65 23.73 -5.83 -15.94
C GLU A 65 25.11 -6.38 -15.55
N GLU A 66 25.94 -6.67 -16.55
CA GLU A 66 27.34 -7.04 -16.42
C GLU A 66 27.63 -8.22 -15.48
N ILE A 67 26.70 -9.20 -15.43
CA ILE A 67 26.89 -10.35 -14.56
C ILE A 67 28.02 -11.25 -15.02
N GLN A 68 28.93 -11.58 -14.09
CA GLN A 68 30.09 -12.45 -14.33
C GLN A 68 30.27 -13.37 -13.11
N ALA A 69 30.76 -14.58 -13.36
CA ALA A 69 31.12 -15.52 -12.31
C ALA A 69 32.61 -15.92 -12.45
N THR A 70 33.31 -16.05 -11.32
CA THR A 70 34.69 -16.48 -11.25
C THR A 70 34.88 -17.52 -10.16
N GLY A 71 35.78 -18.47 -10.44
CA GLY A 71 36.22 -19.48 -9.49
C GLY A 71 37.23 -18.95 -8.45
N PRO A 72 37.68 -19.80 -7.51
CA PRO A 72 38.66 -19.43 -6.48
C PRO A 72 39.99 -18.93 -7.06
N ASP A 73 40.39 -19.42 -8.25
CA ASP A 73 41.59 -19.03 -9.00
C ASP A 73 41.40 -17.76 -9.85
N SER A 74 40.28 -17.06 -9.66
CA SER A 74 39.85 -15.87 -10.42
C SER A 74 39.62 -16.12 -11.92
N LYS A 75 39.58 -17.39 -12.37
CA LYS A 75 39.18 -17.69 -13.74
C LYS A 75 37.69 -17.53 -13.95
N ALA A 76 37.33 -17.03 -15.12
CA ALA A 76 35.93 -16.90 -15.52
C ALA A 76 35.26 -18.28 -15.59
N LEU A 77 34.07 -18.37 -15.06
CA LEU A 77 33.19 -19.54 -15.12
C LEU A 77 32.15 -19.34 -16.23
N GLU A 78 31.73 -20.43 -16.85
CA GLU A 78 30.64 -20.39 -17.83
C GLU A 78 29.33 -20.02 -17.10
N LEU A 79 28.72 -18.90 -17.53
CA LEU A 79 27.47 -18.38 -17.01
C LEU A 79 26.51 -18.17 -18.17
N SER A 80 25.28 -18.66 -18.03
CA SER A 80 24.20 -18.51 -19.02
C SER A 80 22.89 -18.13 -18.39
N LYS A 81 22.11 -17.24 -19.04
CA LYS A 81 20.76 -16.88 -18.60
C LYS A 81 19.78 -17.95 -19.08
N VAL A 82 19.11 -18.66 -18.14
CA VAL A 82 18.24 -19.80 -18.43
C VAL A 82 16.74 -19.46 -18.29
N ARG A 83 16.41 -18.41 -17.53
CA ARG A 83 15.06 -17.83 -17.40
C ARG A 83 15.17 -16.31 -17.31
N LYS A 84 14.04 -15.60 -17.38
CA LYS A 84 14.00 -14.14 -17.24
C LYS A 84 14.73 -13.63 -15.99
N ASN A 85 14.75 -14.42 -14.92
CA ASN A 85 15.27 -14.09 -13.60
C ASN A 85 16.25 -15.13 -13.04
N ARG A 86 16.72 -16.10 -13.86
CA ARG A 86 17.68 -17.14 -13.45
C ARG A 86 18.91 -17.21 -14.34
N TRP A 87 20.05 -17.46 -13.70
CA TRP A 87 21.35 -17.66 -14.34
C TRP A 87 21.98 -18.96 -13.85
N ARG A 88 22.41 -19.77 -14.77
CA ARG A 88 23.10 -21.04 -14.52
C ARG A 88 24.60 -20.79 -14.58
N VAL A 89 25.34 -21.32 -13.59
CA VAL A 89 26.81 -21.21 -13.50
C VAL A 89 27.40 -22.61 -13.40
N LYS A 90 28.34 -22.93 -14.27
CA LYS A 90 29.20 -24.14 -14.17
C LYS A 90 30.32 -23.83 -13.18
N THR A 91 30.28 -24.41 -12.00
CA THR A 91 31.19 -24.09 -10.89
C THR A 91 32.51 -24.85 -10.94
N GLY A 92 32.59 -25.92 -11.78
CA GLY A 92 33.75 -26.80 -11.85
C GLY A 92 34.05 -27.57 -10.57
N GLY A 93 33.05 -27.72 -9.65
CA GLY A 93 33.24 -28.41 -8.37
C GLY A 93 33.91 -27.55 -7.28
N ALA A 94 33.96 -26.23 -7.45
CA ALA A 94 34.48 -25.30 -6.45
C ALA A 94 33.68 -25.40 -5.14
N ALA A 95 34.27 -25.01 -4.00
CA ALA A 95 33.58 -24.87 -2.74
C ALA A 95 32.76 -23.57 -2.67
N GLU A 96 33.34 -22.49 -3.21
CA GLU A 96 32.73 -21.13 -3.26
C GLU A 96 33.03 -20.51 -4.64
N ILE A 97 32.14 -19.71 -5.17
CA ILE A 97 32.34 -18.88 -6.37
C ILE A 97 32.07 -17.41 -6.03
N LYS A 98 32.67 -16.54 -6.87
CA LYS A 98 32.35 -15.11 -6.81
C LYS A 98 31.48 -14.73 -8.00
N VAL A 99 30.38 -14.00 -7.75
CA VAL A 99 29.46 -13.44 -8.74
C VAL A 99 29.46 -11.93 -8.61
N ALA A 100 29.79 -11.23 -9.68
CA ALA A 100 29.80 -9.78 -9.75
C ALA A 100 28.74 -9.30 -10.75
N TYR A 101 27.98 -8.28 -10.39
CA TYR A 101 26.97 -7.65 -11.26
C TYR A 101 26.71 -6.22 -10.78
N ARG A 102 26.01 -5.46 -11.61
CA ARG A 102 25.49 -4.15 -11.19
C ARG A 102 23.98 -4.08 -11.41
N VAL A 103 23.32 -3.27 -10.59
CA VAL A 103 21.86 -3.06 -10.66
C VAL A 103 21.58 -1.59 -10.85
N TYR A 104 20.79 -1.27 -11.89
CA TYR A 104 20.29 0.07 -12.13
C TYR A 104 19.10 0.38 -11.21
N GLY A 105 19.16 1.50 -10.47
CA GLY A 105 18.20 1.86 -9.45
C GLY A 105 17.83 3.34 -9.49
N ARG A 106 17.17 3.81 -10.55
CA ARG A 106 16.68 5.21 -10.60
C ARG A 106 15.22 5.36 -10.14
N ALA A 107 14.50 4.25 -10.00
CA ALA A 107 13.08 4.31 -9.68
C ALA A 107 12.86 4.68 -8.22
N MET A 108 12.44 5.92 -7.96
CA MET A 108 11.97 6.35 -6.64
C MET A 108 10.60 5.74 -6.37
N SER A 109 10.59 4.51 -5.87
CA SER A 109 9.39 3.78 -5.46
C SER A 109 9.68 2.95 -4.23
N VAL A 110 8.67 2.71 -3.40
CA VAL A 110 8.80 1.89 -2.18
C VAL A 110 9.13 0.42 -2.48
N GLN A 111 8.97 -0.04 -3.74
CA GLN A 111 9.19 -1.44 -4.15
C GLN A 111 10.49 -1.65 -4.96
N GLY A 112 11.20 -0.61 -5.32
CA GLY A 112 12.39 -0.67 -6.16
C GLY A 112 13.62 -0.06 -5.51
N ASN A 113 14.72 0.02 -6.29
CA ASN A 113 15.92 0.69 -5.85
C ASN A 113 15.94 2.15 -6.29
N GLY A 114 16.27 3.04 -5.35
CA GLY A 114 16.60 4.44 -5.62
C GLY A 114 18.08 4.67 -5.30
N VAL A 115 18.88 5.04 -6.29
CA VAL A 115 20.30 5.37 -6.14
C VAL A 115 20.56 6.68 -6.86
N ASP A 116 21.14 7.65 -6.18
CA ASP A 116 21.62 8.88 -6.79
C ASP A 116 22.90 9.39 -6.09
N GLY A 117 23.38 10.57 -6.47
CA GLY A 117 24.62 11.14 -5.91
C GLY A 117 24.56 11.43 -4.41
N SER A 118 23.40 11.49 -3.78
CA SER A 118 23.20 11.90 -2.37
C SER A 118 22.86 10.74 -1.45
N PHE A 119 22.17 9.70 -1.93
CA PHE A 119 21.76 8.54 -1.14
C PHE A 119 21.45 7.32 -2.01
N ALA A 120 21.27 6.18 -1.33
CA ALA A 120 20.65 4.98 -1.89
C ALA A 120 19.60 4.42 -0.93
N LEU A 121 18.47 3.94 -1.51
CA LEU A 121 17.54 3.03 -0.86
C LEU A 121 17.49 1.75 -1.69
N LEU A 122 17.86 0.63 -1.09
CA LEU A 122 17.92 -0.67 -1.74
C LEU A 122 16.80 -1.59 -1.20
N ASN A 123 15.96 -2.10 -2.10
CA ASN A 123 15.00 -3.15 -1.81
C ASN A 123 15.64 -4.52 -2.06
N GLY A 124 15.52 -5.44 -1.12
CA GLY A 124 16.20 -6.73 -1.19
C GLY A 124 15.83 -7.57 -2.41
N ALA A 125 14.52 -7.59 -2.77
CA ALA A 125 14.04 -8.31 -3.96
C ALA A 125 14.63 -7.76 -5.28
N ALA A 126 14.90 -6.46 -5.33
CA ALA A 126 15.42 -5.77 -6.50
C ALA A 126 16.96 -5.73 -6.57
N THR A 127 17.64 -6.23 -5.53
CA THR A 127 19.11 -6.08 -5.40
C THR A 127 19.85 -7.39 -5.41
N PHE A 128 19.37 -8.42 -4.70
CA PHE A 128 20.17 -9.59 -4.38
C PHE A 128 19.81 -10.81 -5.24
N LEU A 129 20.84 -11.47 -5.75
CA LEU A 129 20.75 -12.82 -6.30
C LEU A 129 20.93 -13.84 -5.17
N THR A 130 20.13 -14.91 -5.17
CA THR A 130 20.29 -16.05 -4.25
C THR A 130 20.32 -17.36 -5.00
N LEU A 131 20.63 -18.47 -4.32
CA LEU A 131 20.59 -19.81 -4.91
C LEU A 131 19.15 -20.28 -5.07
N ALA A 132 18.77 -20.67 -6.28
CA ALA A 132 17.46 -21.21 -6.59
C ALA A 132 17.28 -22.60 -5.98
N GLY A 133 16.11 -22.82 -5.30
CA GLY A 133 15.76 -24.14 -4.74
C GLY A 133 16.68 -24.64 -3.63
N SER A 134 17.48 -23.77 -3.00
CA SER A 134 18.32 -24.14 -1.87
C SER A 134 17.58 -24.08 -0.55
N GLU A 135 18.09 -24.86 0.42
CA GLU A 135 17.66 -24.71 1.82
C GLU A 135 17.91 -23.29 2.34
N PRO A 136 17.10 -22.80 3.29
CA PRO A 136 17.31 -21.50 3.91
C PRO A 136 18.73 -21.36 4.45
N ARG A 137 19.36 -20.22 4.19
CA ARG A 137 20.71 -19.90 4.63
C ARG A 137 20.84 -18.43 5.00
N PRO A 138 21.82 -18.09 5.85
CA PRO A 138 22.12 -16.70 6.18
C PRO A 138 22.66 -15.92 4.98
N HIS A 139 22.47 -14.60 5.01
CA HIS A 139 22.98 -13.65 4.04
C HIS A 139 23.66 -12.50 4.78
N GLU A 140 24.95 -12.29 4.53
CA GLU A 140 25.72 -11.18 5.06
C GLU A 140 25.79 -10.06 4.00
N VAL A 141 25.56 -8.82 4.43
CA VAL A 141 25.63 -7.67 3.53
C VAL A 141 26.57 -6.62 4.10
N ALA A 142 27.63 -6.30 3.37
CA ALA A 142 28.55 -5.23 3.71
C ALA A 142 28.47 -4.12 2.65
N LEU A 143 28.50 -2.85 3.08
CA LEU A 143 28.50 -1.70 2.17
C LEU A 143 29.84 -0.94 2.26
N VAL A 144 30.35 -0.54 1.12
CA VAL A 144 31.43 0.45 0.99
C VAL A 144 30.78 1.76 0.53
N LEU A 145 30.67 2.70 1.44
CA LEU A 145 30.02 3.97 1.16
C LEU A 145 30.98 4.93 0.43
N PRO A 146 30.47 5.80 -0.46
CA PRO A 146 31.22 6.94 -0.95
C PRO A 146 31.70 7.83 0.23
N PRO A 147 32.80 8.57 0.08
CA PRO A 147 33.35 9.41 1.16
C PRO A 147 32.37 10.44 1.71
N GLU A 148 31.42 10.88 0.90
CA GLU A 148 30.40 11.87 1.26
C GLU A 148 29.24 11.27 2.07
N TRP A 149 29.03 9.96 2.04
CA TRP A 149 27.97 9.27 2.77
C TRP A 149 28.51 8.75 4.11
N ARG A 150 27.80 9.03 5.19
CA ARG A 150 28.26 8.72 6.56
C ARG A 150 27.55 7.56 7.21
N THR A 151 26.34 7.23 6.74
CA THR A 151 25.43 6.35 7.47
C THR A 151 24.80 5.34 6.55
N SER A 152 24.63 4.11 7.05
CA SER A 152 23.66 3.17 6.51
C SER A 152 22.71 2.73 7.62
N VAL A 153 21.44 2.51 7.26
CA VAL A 153 20.37 2.13 8.19
C VAL A 153 19.57 0.98 7.59
N THR A 154 19.23 0.00 8.42
CA THR A 154 18.37 -1.13 8.03
C THR A 154 17.69 -1.74 9.27
N GLY A 155 16.60 -2.48 9.04
CA GLY A 155 15.97 -3.33 10.07
C GLY A 155 16.82 -4.54 10.49
N LEU A 156 17.82 -4.93 9.69
CA LEU A 156 18.70 -6.07 9.98
C LEU A 156 19.56 -5.84 11.24
N PRO A 157 19.90 -6.90 11.99
CA PRO A 157 20.95 -6.85 13.00
C PRO A 157 22.33 -6.65 12.36
N GLU A 158 23.26 -6.12 13.14
CA GLU A 158 24.68 -6.07 12.77
C GLU A 158 25.25 -7.50 12.64
N ALA A 159 26.13 -7.70 11.67
CA ALA A 159 26.84 -8.97 11.53
C ALA A 159 27.88 -9.16 12.67
N PRO A 160 28.25 -10.41 12.99
CA PRO A 160 29.28 -10.71 13.96
C PRO A 160 30.60 -9.95 13.67
N GLY A 161 31.24 -9.43 14.72
CA GLY A 161 32.45 -8.62 14.59
C GLY A 161 32.21 -7.12 14.51
N ARG A 162 30.94 -6.67 14.46
CA ARG A 162 30.51 -5.26 14.57
C ARG A 162 31.29 -4.26 13.71
N LYS A 163 31.55 -4.65 12.45
CA LYS A 163 32.12 -3.73 11.47
C LYS A 163 31.04 -2.74 11.01
N PRO A 164 31.37 -1.47 10.80
CA PRO A 164 30.42 -0.51 10.27
C PRO A 164 29.80 -0.97 8.95
N HIS A 165 28.51 -0.71 8.76
CA HIS A 165 27.78 -1.00 7.53
C HIS A 165 27.78 -2.49 7.14
N HIS A 166 27.80 -3.38 8.13
CA HIS A 166 27.82 -4.84 7.94
C HIS A 166 26.67 -5.50 8.71
N TYR A 167 25.79 -6.19 7.97
CA TYR A 167 24.51 -6.69 8.45
C TYR A 167 24.34 -8.17 8.14
N LEU A 168 23.47 -8.83 8.91
CA LEU A 168 23.16 -10.26 8.79
C LEU A 168 21.65 -10.47 8.68
N ALA A 169 21.19 -11.11 7.61
CA ALA A 169 19.87 -11.67 7.47
C ALA A 169 19.90 -13.18 7.74
N ALA A 170 18.94 -13.69 8.49
CA ALA A 170 18.86 -15.12 8.85
C ALA A 170 18.57 -16.01 7.63
N ASP A 171 17.84 -15.49 6.68
CA ASP A 171 17.42 -16.15 5.44
C ASP A 171 17.12 -15.13 4.33
N PHE A 172 16.76 -15.62 3.15
CA PHE A 172 16.43 -14.76 2.01
C PHE A 172 15.15 -13.96 2.23
N ASP A 173 14.13 -14.52 2.91
CA ASP A 173 12.91 -13.81 3.28
C ASP A 173 13.23 -12.58 4.13
N THR A 174 14.10 -12.73 5.12
CA THR A 174 14.56 -11.63 5.98
C THR A 174 15.36 -10.59 5.19
N LEU A 175 16.19 -11.01 4.24
CA LEU A 175 16.96 -10.10 3.38
C LEU A 175 16.04 -9.28 2.46
N VAL A 176 15.06 -9.92 1.83
CA VAL A 176 14.05 -9.26 0.98
C VAL A 176 13.21 -8.27 1.79
N ASP A 177 12.88 -8.65 3.02
CA ASP A 177 12.03 -7.86 3.93
C ASP A 177 12.78 -6.76 4.70
N SER A 178 14.00 -6.45 4.32
CA SER A 178 14.85 -5.48 5.04
C SER A 178 15.50 -4.49 4.07
N PRO A 179 14.82 -3.39 3.74
CA PRO A 179 15.42 -2.32 2.97
C PRO A 179 16.68 -1.80 3.63
N ILE A 180 17.64 -1.35 2.81
CA ILE A 180 18.90 -0.76 3.27
C ILE A 180 18.98 0.66 2.71
N TYR A 181 19.06 1.63 3.59
CA TYR A 181 19.35 3.01 3.26
C TYR A 181 20.85 3.28 3.44
N ALA A 182 21.44 4.11 2.57
CA ALA A 182 22.78 4.64 2.70
C ALA A 182 22.82 6.11 2.25
N GLY A 183 23.43 7.01 3.05
CA GLY A 183 23.47 8.44 2.75
C GLY A 183 23.67 9.30 4.01
N ASN A 184 23.02 10.47 4.05
CA ASN A 184 23.10 11.42 5.17
C ASN A 184 21.70 11.88 5.61
N PRO A 185 20.81 10.99 6.07
CA PRO A 185 19.45 11.34 6.44
C PRO A 185 19.40 12.12 7.76
N ALA A 186 18.32 12.84 8.00
CA ALA A 186 17.98 13.27 9.35
C ALA A 186 17.34 12.09 10.11
N ILE A 187 17.88 11.75 11.27
CA ILE A 187 17.42 10.62 12.10
C ILE A 187 16.87 11.14 13.41
N TYR A 188 15.62 10.77 13.71
CA TYR A 188 14.95 11.06 14.98
C TYR A 188 14.69 9.76 15.70
N GLU A 189 15.28 9.61 16.89
CA GLU A 189 15.13 8.44 17.75
C GLU A 189 14.12 8.71 18.85
N PHE A 190 13.27 7.71 19.12
CA PHE A 190 12.39 7.68 20.29
C PHE A 190 12.27 6.24 20.80
N GLN A 191 11.73 6.08 22.01
CA GLN A 191 11.58 4.76 22.63
C GLN A 191 10.14 4.53 23.10
N VAL A 192 9.63 3.33 22.84
CA VAL A 192 8.36 2.86 23.40
C VAL A 192 8.64 1.54 24.13
N ASP A 193 8.35 1.50 25.44
CA ASP A 193 8.61 0.35 26.33
C ASP A 193 10.06 -0.16 26.25
N GLY A 194 11.03 0.75 26.11
CA GLY A 194 12.46 0.42 26.00
C GLY A 194 12.91 -0.08 24.62
N VAL A 195 12.00 -0.21 23.65
CA VAL A 195 12.32 -0.58 22.27
C VAL A 195 12.63 0.68 21.46
N PRO A 196 13.80 0.76 20.80
CA PRO A 196 14.16 1.93 19.99
C PRO A 196 13.43 1.95 18.66
N HIS A 197 13.02 3.15 18.25
CA HIS A 197 12.41 3.47 16.98
C HIS A 197 13.15 4.60 16.32
N TYR A 198 13.30 4.55 15.02
CA TYR A 198 14.03 5.53 14.23
C TYR A 198 13.14 6.05 13.09
N LEU A 199 12.87 7.35 13.07
CA LEU A 199 12.32 8.02 11.90
C LEU A 199 13.51 8.58 11.09
N VAL A 200 13.72 8.02 9.91
CA VAL A 200 14.84 8.28 9.01
C VAL A 200 14.32 9.09 7.83
N ASN A 201 14.50 10.41 7.87
CA ASN A 201 13.99 11.34 6.86
C ASN A 201 15.08 11.63 5.81
N GLU A 202 14.82 11.30 4.56
CA GLU A 202 15.63 11.74 3.43
C GLU A 202 14.94 12.90 2.70
N GLY A 203 15.65 14.01 2.49
CA GLY A 203 15.18 15.13 1.67
C GLY A 203 14.31 16.16 2.39
N GLU A 204 14.48 16.41 3.70
CA GLU A 204 13.71 17.42 4.46
C GLU A 204 13.75 18.82 3.86
N GLY A 205 14.91 19.25 3.36
CA GLY A 205 15.10 20.52 2.63
C GLY A 205 14.68 21.78 3.41
N GLY A 206 14.65 21.72 4.76
CA GLY A 206 14.17 22.83 5.60
C GLY A 206 12.65 23.07 5.52
N LEU A 207 11.91 22.18 4.90
CA LEU A 207 10.45 22.28 4.68
C LEU A 207 9.66 21.30 5.56
N TRP A 208 10.20 20.13 5.81
CA TRP A 208 9.61 19.11 6.66
C TRP A 208 9.87 19.40 8.14
N ASP A 209 8.86 19.19 8.97
CA ASP A 209 8.98 19.33 10.43
C ASP A 209 9.30 17.96 11.06
N GLY A 210 10.58 17.60 11.06
CA GLY A 210 11.07 16.33 11.57
C GLY A 210 10.77 16.10 13.05
N PRO A 211 11.06 17.04 13.97
CA PRO A 211 10.77 16.86 15.39
C PRO A 211 9.28 16.65 15.71
N ARG A 212 8.38 17.34 15.00
CA ARG A 212 6.95 17.13 15.14
C ARG A 212 6.55 15.76 14.62
N SER A 213 7.02 15.40 13.43
CA SER A 213 6.67 14.12 12.82
C SER A 213 7.14 12.94 13.68
N ALA A 214 8.31 13.02 14.32
CA ALA A 214 8.79 11.99 15.23
C ALA A 214 7.89 11.80 16.47
N ARG A 215 7.44 12.91 17.09
CA ARG A 215 6.50 12.84 18.23
C ARG A 215 5.16 12.23 17.83
N ASP A 216 4.65 12.58 16.66
CA ASP A 216 3.36 12.08 16.19
C ASP A 216 3.46 10.59 15.77
N VAL A 217 4.59 10.15 15.19
CA VAL A 217 4.88 8.72 14.95
C VAL A 217 4.98 7.96 16.28
N GLU A 218 5.63 8.51 17.30
CA GLU A 218 5.66 7.89 18.64
C GLU A 218 4.24 7.69 19.20
N ALA A 219 3.35 8.67 19.04
CA ALA A 219 1.97 8.54 19.48
C ALA A 219 1.22 7.41 18.74
N ILE A 220 1.45 7.24 17.42
CA ILE A 220 0.91 6.13 16.63
C ILE A 220 1.45 4.78 17.13
N VAL A 221 2.77 4.68 17.38
CA VAL A 221 3.39 3.46 17.91
C VAL A 221 2.78 3.07 19.26
N ARG A 222 2.60 4.04 20.17
CA ARG A 222 1.96 3.80 21.48
C ARG A 222 0.51 3.35 21.34
N ALA A 223 -0.26 3.94 20.43
CA ALA A 223 -1.65 3.55 20.19
C ALA A 223 -1.74 2.12 19.63
N GLN A 224 -0.89 1.76 18.68
CA GLN A 224 -0.87 0.42 18.11
C GLN A 224 -0.32 -0.63 19.08
N LYS A 225 0.69 -0.29 19.88
CA LYS A 225 1.14 -1.14 20.98
C LYS A 225 0.03 -1.38 22.00
N THR A 226 -0.76 -0.38 22.32
CA THR A 226 -1.93 -0.55 23.21
C THR A 226 -2.97 -1.46 22.58
N PHE A 227 -3.20 -1.35 21.28
CA PHE A 227 -4.11 -2.21 20.53
C PHE A 227 -3.66 -3.68 20.56
N TRP A 228 -2.39 -3.98 20.23
CA TRP A 228 -1.87 -5.34 20.14
C TRP A 228 -1.42 -5.92 21.48
N GLY A 229 -1.06 -5.07 22.45
CA GLY A 229 -0.57 -5.45 23.77
C GLY A 229 0.95 -5.60 23.87
N PHE A 230 1.67 -5.65 22.76
CA PHE A 230 3.12 -5.86 22.71
C PHE A 230 3.74 -5.33 21.41
N LEU A 231 5.08 -5.21 21.39
CA LEU A 231 5.88 -4.93 20.19
C LEU A 231 6.62 -6.21 19.79
N PRO A 232 6.52 -6.69 18.53
CA PRO A 232 7.08 -7.98 18.12
C PRO A 232 8.49 -7.88 17.50
N TYR A 233 9.27 -6.86 17.85
CA TYR A 233 10.60 -6.58 17.31
C TYR A 233 11.49 -5.93 18.38
N GLU A 234 12.81 -5.94 18.15
CA GLU A 234 13.81 -5.32 19.04
C GLU A 234 14.15 -3.88 18.66
N LYS A 235 13.94 -3.50 17.39
CA LYS A 235 14.03 -2.13 16.87
C LYS A 235 13.07 -1.97 15.70
N TYR A 236 12.69 -0.72 15.38
CA TYR A 236 11.88 -0.41 14.20
C TYR A 236 12.39 0.82 13.47
N VAL A 237 12.37 0.78 12.12
CA VAL A 237 12.85 1.89 11.28
C VAL A 237 11.74 2.35 10.35
N PHE A 238 11.38 3.62 10.43
CA PHE A 238 10.52 4.30 9.48
C PHE A 238 11.40 5.04 8.46
N PHE A 239 11.60 4.49 7.28
CA PHE A 239 12.25 5.20 6.18
C PHE A 239 11.24 6.13 5.53
N ASN A 240 11.45 7.43 5.65
CA ASN A 240 10.54 8.45 5.16
C ASN A 240 11.23 9.28 4.07
N LEU A 241 10.95 8.94 2.81
CA LEU A 241 11.54 9.59 1.64
C LEU A 241 10.63 10.76 1.21
N LEU A 242 11.14 11.96 1.34
CA LEU A 242 10.43 13.21 1.08
C LEU A 242 10.62 13.63 -0.37
N THR A 243 9.81 13.03 -1.24
CA THR A 243 9.86 13.18 -2.70
C THR A 243 8.51 13.65 -3.24
N GLU A 244 8.40 13.81 -4.56
CA GLU A 244 7.09 14.06 -5.21
C GLU A 244 6.31 12.75 -5.50
N SER A 245 6.83 11.59 -5.09
CA SER A 245 6.16 10.30 -5.15
C SER A 245 5.38 10.03 -3.86
N GLY A 246 4.52 9.02 -3.86
CA GLY A 246 3.73 8.63 -2.69
C GLY A 246 3.63 7.11 -2.57
N GLY A 247 3.21 6.64 -1.39
CA GLY A 247 2.96 5.24 -1.07
C GLY A 247 3.77 4.74 0.11
N GLY A 248 3.48 3.51 0.51
CA GLY A 248 4.17 2.80 1.56
C GLY A 248 4.48 1.36 1.17
N LEU A 249 5.39 0.73 1.90
CA LEU A 249 5.65 -0.70 1.84
C LEU A 249 6.10 -1.18 3.23
N GLU A 250 5.35 -2.12 3.72
CA GLU A 250 5.52 -2.70 5.04
C GLU A 250 6.60 -3.77 5.07
N HIS A 251 7.31 -3.85 6.20
CA HIS A 251 8.29 -4.87 6.55
C HIS A 251 8.14 -5.29 8.00
N LYS A 252 8.74 -6.42 8.41
CA LYS A 252 8.64 -6.93 9.79
C LYS A 252 9.16 -5.95 10.83
N ASN A 253 10.28 -5.28 10.54
CA ASN A 253 11.00 -4.41 11.47
C ASN A 253 11.26 -3.02 10.89
N SER A 254 10.61 -2.68 9.79
CA SER A 254 10.72 -1.36 9.17
C SER A 254 9.55 -1.10 8.23
N THR A 255 9.44 0.11 7.74
CA THR A 255 8.58 0.46 6.61
C THR A 255 9.23 1.54 5.76
N VAL A 256 8.95 1.51 4.46
CA VAL A 256 9.34 2.58 3.53
C VAL A 256 8.12 3.43 3.23
N LEU A 257 8.23 4.72 3.47
CA LEU A 257 7.18 5.72 3.25
C LEU A 257 7.68 6.74 2.24
N MET A 258 6.84 7.14 1.31
CA MET A 258 7.09 8.25 0.39
C MET A 258 5.97 9.27 0.45
N THR A 259 6.33 10.53 0.58
CA THR A 259 5.37 11.64 0.59
C THR A 259 6.07 12.94 0.16
N SER A 260 5.27 13.95 -0.19
CA SER A 260 5.81 15.27 -0.48
C SER A 260 6.42 15.91 0.78
N ARG A 261 7.60 16.53 0.64
CA ARG A 261 8.24 17.30 1.73
C ARG A 261 7.39 18.48 2.21
N TRP A 262 6.39 18.88 1.45
CA TRP A 262 5.43 19.92 1.81
C TRP A 262 4.30 19.44 2.72
N ALA A 263 4.15 18.13 2.94
CA ALA A 263 2.99 17.57 3.63
C ALA A 263 2.82 18.12 5.06
N THR A 264 3.92 18.46 5.77
CA THR A 264 3.82 19.09 7.11
C THR A 264 3.28 20.51 7.08
N ARG A 265 3.18 21.16 5.90
CA ARG A 265 2.72 22.56 5.74
C ARG A 265 1.21 22.71 5.70
N THR A 266 0.47 21.65 5.41
CA THR A 266 -0.99 21.67 5.43
C THR A 266 -1.53 20.59 6.34
N ARG A 267 -2.63 20.87 7.02
CA ARG A 267 -3.27 19.91 7.94
C ARG A 267 -3.72 18.66 7.18
N SER A 268 -4.33 18.82 6.03
CA SER A 268 -4.88 17.69 5.26
C SER A 268 -3.76 16.77 4.74
N SER A 269 -2.70 17.32 4.13
CA SER A 269 -1.59 16.50 3.64
C SER A 269 -0.84 15.79 4.78
N TYR A 270 -0.69 16.48 5.91
CA TYR A 270 -0.03 15.90 7.08
C TYR A 270 -0.86 14.75 7.68
N LEU A 271 -2.18 14.92 7.77
CA LEU A 271 -3.08 13.85 8.22
C LEU A 271 -3.03 12.65 7.28
N GLY A 272 -2.98 12.86 5.95
CA GLY A 272 -2.79 11.78 4.98
C GLY A 272 -1.48 11.02 5.20
N TRP A 273 -0.38 11.72 5.54
CA TRP A 273 0.87 11.07 5.87
C TRP A 273 0.80 10.28 7.19
N LEU A 274 0.13 10.81 8.23
CA LEU A 274 -0.08 10.08 9.49
C LEU A 274 -0.90 8.80 9.28
N ASN A 275 -1.92 8.85 8.42
CA ASN A 275 -2.70 7.67 8.05
C ASN A 275 -1.81 6.63 7.35
N LEU A 276 -0.94 7.05 6.43
CA LEU A 276 0.03 6.16 5.77
C LEU A 276 1.00 5.54 6.78
N VAL A 277 1.59 6.33 7.69
CA VAL A 277 2.45 5.79 8.77
C VAL A 277 1.71 4.74 9.60
N SER A 278 0.47 5.02 9.97
CA SER A 278 -0.35 4.11 10.76
C SER A 278 -0.70 2.83 10.02
N HIS A 279 -1.00 2.91 8.71
CA HIS A 279 -1.26 1.79 7.83
C HIS A 279 -0.06 0.85 7.75
N GLU A 280 1.08 1.38 7.33
CA GLU A 280 2.30 0.60 7.16
C GLU A 280 2.82 0.01 8.47
N PHE A 281 2.66 0.74 9.57
CA PHE A 281 3.07 0.24 10.87
C PHE A 281 2.14 -0.86 11.41
N PHE A 282 0.82 -0.80 11.12
CA PHE A 282 -0.13 -1.85 11.48
C PHE A 282 0.20 -3.19 10.82
N HIS A 283 0.74 -3.15 9.63
CA HIS A 283 1.21 -4.33 8.91
C HIS A 283 2.32 -5.10 9.64
N THR A 284 3.04 -4.49 10.57
CA THR A 284 4.00 -5.19 11.43
C THR A 284 3.39 -6.46 12.06
N TRP A 285 2.11 -6.41 12.40
CA TRP A 285 1.33 -7.55 12.89
C TRP A 285 0.45 -8.16 11.78
N ASN A 286 -0.42 -7.37 11.20
CA ASN A 286 -1.36 -7.78 10.15
C ASN A 286 -0.76 -7.52 8.77
N VAL A 287 -0.17 -8.41 8.29
CA VAL A 287 0.30 -9.27 7.20
C VAL A 287 1.72 -9.76 7.40
N LYS A 288 2.60 -9.03 8.07
CA LYS A 288 4.00 -9.50 8.19
C LYS A 288 4.15 -10.67 9.17
N ARG A 289 3.22 -10.83 10.10
CA ARG A 289 3.21 -11.93 11.08
C ARG A 289 1.90 -12.71 11.09
N LEU A 290 0.74 -12.05 11.02
CA LEU A 290 -0.58 -12.65 10.82
C LEU A 290 -0.93 -12.52 9.34
N ARG A 291 -0.82 -13.60 8.56
CA ARG A 291 -0.98 -13.57 7.10
C ARG A 291 -1.90 -14.67 6.58
N PRO A 292 -2.52 -14.51 5.42
CA PRO A 292 -3.12 -15.63 4.70
C PRO A 292 -2.11 -16.76 4.50
N ALA A 293 -2.55 -18.01 4.71
CA ALA A 293 -1.68 -19.18 4.63
C ALA A 293 -1.08 -19.35 3.23
N GLU A 294 -1.81 -18.93 2.20
CA GLU A 294 -1.38 -18.97 0.81
C GLU A 294 -0.13 -18.09 0.54
N LEU A 295 0.08 -17.03 1.34
CA LEU A 295 1.23 -16.13 1.19
C LEU A 295 2.53 -16.67 1.83
N GLY A 296 2.54 -17.87 2.35
CA GLY A 296 3.76 -18.39 2.98
C GLY A 296 3.92 -19.90 2.88
N PRO A 297 5.16 -20.40 2.61
CA PRO A 297 6.38 -19.65 2.28
C PRO A 297 6.24 -18.88 0.97
N PHE A 298 6.95 -17.74 0.84
CA PHE A 298 6.85 -16.92 -0.36
C PHE A 298 7.47 -17.61 -1.58
N ASP A 299 6.71 -17.64 -2.69
CA ASP A 299 7.25 -17.95 -4.01
C ASP A 299 7.68 -16.64 -4.69
N TYR A 300 8.98 -16.38 -4.75
CA TYR A 300 9.53 -15.14 -5.34
C TYR A 300 9.56 -15.12 -6.86
N GLU A 301 9.12 -16.19 -7.51
CA GLU A 301 9.18 -16.33 -8.96
C GLU A 301 7.82 -16.34 -9.65
N ASN A 302 6.74 -16.59 -8.89
CA ASN A 302 5.38 -16.65 -9.39
C ASN A 302 4.42 -15.83 -8.53
N GLU A 303 3.27 -15.51 -9.09
CA GLU A 303 2.16 -14.89 -8.38
C GLU A 303 1.56 -15.87 -7.36
N VAL A 304 1.15 -15.34 -6.22
CA VAL A 304 0.49 -16.11 -5.16
C VAL A 304 -0.91 -15.56 -4.92
N TYR A 305 -1.91 -16.39 -5.15
CA TYR A 305 -3.31 -15.98 -5.12
C TYR A 305 -3.96 -16.31 -3.78
N THR A 306 -4.68 -15.34 -3.20
CA THR A 306 -5.46 -15.51 -1.97
C THR A 306 -6.76 -14.70 -2.05
N PRO A 307 -7.90 -15.21 -1.55
CA PRO A 307 -9.14 -14.44 -1.44
C PRO A 307 -9.14 -13.49 -0.24
N SER A 308 -8.06 -13.43 0.54
CA SER A 308 -8.01 -12.83 1.88
C SER A 308 -7.19 -11.54 1.96
N LEU A 309 -6.83 -10.88 0.83
CA LEU A 309 -6.14 -9.58 0.89
C LEU A 309 -7.00 -8.49 1.54
N TRP A 310 -8.33 -8.62 1.52
CA TRP A 310 -9.21 -7.72 2.25
C TRP A 310 -8.99 -7.76 3.78
N VAL A 311 -8.54 -8.91 4.32
CA VAL A 311 -8.13 -9.01 5.73
C VAL A 311 -6.78 -8.36 5.95
N ALA A 312 -5.81 -8.62 5.06
CA ALA A 312 -4.47 -8.05 5.15
C ALA A 312 -4.49 -6.52 4.99
N GLU A 313 -5.22 -6.01 4.00
CA GLU A 313 -5.19 -4.61 3.59
C GLU A 313 -6.45 -3.83 3.99
N GLY A 314 -7.64 -4.43 3.76
CA GLY A 314 -8.90 -3.74 4.05
C GLY A 314 -9.11 -3.52 5.54
N ILE A 315 -8.81 -4.51 6.39
CA ILE A 315 -8.85 -4.34 7.85
C ILE A 315 -7.76 -3.34 8.28
N THR A 316 -6.57 -3.38 7.69
CA THR A 316 -5.52 -2.40 7.96
C THR A 316 -5.98 -0.99 7.59
N SER A 317 -6.62 -0.80 6.43
CA SER A 317 -7.21 0.49 6.02
C SER A 317 -8.35 0.97 6.92
N TYR A 318 -9.07 0.06 7.56
CA TYR A 318 -10.03 0.44 8.60
C TYR A 318 -9.32 0.96 9.86
N TYR A 319 -8.24 0.29 10.28
CA TYR A 319 -7.53 0.63 11.50
C TYR A 319 -6.55 1.81 11.34
N ASP A 320 -6.03 2.09 10.16
CA ASP A 320 -5.02 3.13 9.97
C ASP A 320 -5.50 4.48 10.50
N ARG A 321 -6.65 4.97 10.03
CA ARG A 321 -7.28 6.22 10.49
C ARG A 321 -7.85 6.12 11.90
N LEU A 322 -8.42 4.96 12.26
CA LEU A 322 -8.99 4.75 13.59
C LEU A 322 -7.91 4.84 14.67
N LEU A 323 -6.71 4.33 14.41
CA LEU A 323 -5.60 4.37 15.36
C LEU A 323 -4.94 5.76 15.40
N VAL A 324 -4.89 6.51 14.29
CA VAL A 324 -4.52 7.94 14.30
C VAL A 324 -5.51 8.74 15.17
N ARG A 325 -6.82 8.43 15.09
CA ARG A 325 -7.83 9.03 15.98
C ARG A 325 -7.63 8.62 17.43
N ARG A 326 -7.40 7.34 17.71
CA ARG A 326 -7.14 6.82 19.07
C ARG A 326 -5.83 7.35 19.67
N ALA A 327 -4.86 7.69 18.83
CA ALA A 327 -3.62 8.39 19.22
C ALA A 327 -3.85 9.88 19.55
N GLY A 328 -5.05 10.42 19.35
CA GLY A 328 -5.37 11.83 19.59
C GLY A 328 -4.85 12.80 18.52
N LEU A 329 -4.44 12.28 17.36
CA LEU A 329 -3.81 13.06 16.29
C LEU A 329 -4.80 13.66 15.29
N CYS A 330 -6.08 13.29 15.35
CA CYS A 330 -7.15 13.92 14.56
C CYS A 330 -8.43 14.07 15.37
N THR A 331 -9.33 14.98 14.93
CA THR A 331 -10.64 15.17 15.56
C THR A 331 -11.62 14.08 15.10
N VAL A 332 -12.79 14.01 15.76
CA VAL A 332 -13.88 13.10 15.34
C VAL A 332 -14.38 13.46 13.94
N GLU A 333 -14.52 14.74 13.68
CA GLU A 333 -14.99 15.28 12.41
C GLU A 333 -13.99 14.95 11.28
N GLU A 334 -12.68 15.13 11.50
CA GLU A 334 -11.64 14.75 10.54
C GLU A 334 -11.65 13.24 10.27
N TYR A 335 -11.82 12.42 11.29
CA TYR A 335 -11.93 10.97 11.12
C TYR A 335 -13.14 10.55 10.29
N LEU A 336 -14.32 11.08 10.61
CA LEU A 336 -15.58 10.75 9.92
C LEU A 336 -15.64 11.30 8.48
N ALA A 337 -14.95 12.42 8.21
CA ALA A 337 -14.87 12.99 6.87
C ALA A 337 -14.11 12.11 5.87
N GLY A 338 -13.29 11.19 6.34
CA GLY A 338 -12.48 10.30 5.51
C GLY A 338 -11.10 10.87 5.18
N ASP A 339 -10.45 10.27 4.16
CA ASP A 339 -9.12 10.70 3.75
C ASP A 339 -9.14 12.09 3.12
N PRO A 340 -8.15 12.91 3.43
CA PRO A 340 -7.98 14.18 2.77
C PRO A 340 -7.71 14.00 1.27
N PRO A 341 -7.98 15.04 0.45
CA PRO A 341 -7.66 15.01 -0.98
C PRO A 341 -6.18 14.71 -1.21
N SER A 342 -5.87 13.87 -2.19
CA SER A 342 -4.48 13.63 -2.59
C SER A 342 -3.87 14.92 -3.17
N PRO A 343 -2.57 15.18 -2.95
CA PRO A 343 -1.89 16.30 -3.58
C PRO A 343 -2.06 16.26 -5.10
N GLY A 344 -2.46 17.39 -5.69
CA GLY A 344 -2.70 17.50 -7.14
C GLY A 344 -4.02 16.90 -7.64
N SER A 345 -4.90 16.42 -6.77
CA SER A 345 -6.27 16.05 -7.16
C SER A 345 -7.16 17.29 -7.26
N ASP A 346 -8.13 17.27 -8.21
CA ASP A 346 -9.17 18.30 -8.31
C ASP A 346 -10.22 18.20 -7.19
N ALA A 347 -10.04 17.28 -6.23
CA ALA A 347 -10.95 17.08 -5.13
C ALA A 347 -10.70 18.11 -4.03
N ASP A 348 -11.65 19.00 -3.79
CA ASP A 348 -11.61 20.03 -2.73
C ASP A 348 -11.88 19.47 -1.32
N LYS A 349 -12.30 18.19 -1.20
CA LYS A 349 -12.86 17.63 0.03
C LYS A 349 -12.35 16.24 0.31
N SER A 350 -12.25 15.94 1.61
CA SER A 350 -12.02 14.58 2.09
C SER A 350 -13.09 13.61 1.57
N THR A 351 -12.69 12.38 1.28
CA THR A 351 -13.57 11.34 0.74
C THR A 351 -13.45 10.08 1.58
N GLY A 352 -14.55 9.64 2.17
CA GLY A 352 -14.60 8.39 2.95
C GLY A 352 -14.67 7.15 2.05
N ASP A 353 -14.31 5.98 2.61
CA ASP A 353 -14.33 4.71 1.87
C ASP A 353 -15.73 4.32 1.41
N ILE A 354 -16.76 4.64 2.19
CA ILE A 354 -18.16 4.40 1.78
C ILE A 354 -18.48 5.20 0.51
N GLU A 355 -18.11 6.48 0.46
CA GLU A 355 -18.35 7.32 -0.70
C GLU A 355 -17.56 6.83 -1.93
N ARG A 356 -16.28 6.47 -1.74
CA ARG A 356 -15.45 5.87 -2.81
C ARG A 356 -16.08 4.60 -3.36
N LEU A 357 -16.54 3.70 -2.48
CA LEU A 357 -17.20 2.46 -2.88
C LEU A 357 -18.50 2.74 -3.63
N GLN A 358 -19.37 3.58 -3.07
CA GLN A 358 -20.71 3.85 -3.62
C GLN A 358 -20.68 4.62 -4.95
N THR A 359 -19.61 5.37 -5.21
CA THR A 359 -19.41 6.08 -6.48
C THR A 359 -18.63 5.28 -7.52
N THR A 360 -18.22 4.04 -7.21
CA THR A 360 -17.49 3.14 -8.12
C THR A 360 -18.45 2.12 -8.74
N PRO A 361 -18.75 2.18 -10.06
CA PRO A 361 -19.68 1.23 -10.72
C PRO A 361 -19.26 -0.23 -10.59
N GLY A 362 -17.95 -0.49 -10.54
CA GLY A 362 -17.36 -1.84 -10.39
C GLY A 362 -17.83 -2.60 -9.14
N ARG A 363 -18.38 -1.90 -8.11
CA ARG A 363 -18.94 -2.55 -6.91
C ARG A 363 -20.11 -3.51 -7.23
N LEU A 364 -20.80 -3.26 -8.34
CA LEU A 364 -21.90 -4.11 -8.83
C LEU A 364 -21.42 -5.23 -9.76
N VAL A 365 -20.11 -5.31 -10.01
CA VAL A 365 -19.51 -6.27 -10.96
C VAL A 365 -18.56 -7.24 -10.28
N GLN A 366 -17.72 -6.77 -9.33
CA GLN A 366 -16.70 -7.59 -8.70
C GLN A 366 -16.96 -7.77 -7.19
N PRO A 367 -17.10 -9.03 -6.72
CA PRO A 367 -17.13 -9.35 -5.28
C PRO A 367 -15.79 -9.03 -4.59
N LEU A 368 -15.81 -8.92 -3.26
CA LEU A 368 -14.62 -8.55 -2.47
C LEU A 368 -13.53 -9.63 -2.50
N GLU A 369 -13.89 -10.90 -2.40
CA GLU A 369 -12.93 -12.01 -2.50
C GLU A 369 -12.32 -12.11 -3.89
N ALA A 370 -13.10 -11.88 -4.94
CA ALA A 370 -12.58 -11.82 -6.31
C ALA A 370 -11.60 -10.65 -6.49
N SER A 371 -11.87 -9.48 -5.88
CA SER A 371 -10.95 -8.34 -5.90
C SER A 371 -9.61 -8.69 -5.23
N SER A 372 -9.63 -9.42 -4.11
CA SER A 372 -8.43 -9.91 -3.45
C SER A 372 -7.66 -10.90 -4.32
N PHE A 373 -8.36 -11.90 -4.87
CA PHE A 373 -7.75 -12.95 -5.68
C PHE A 373 -7.16 -12.45 -6.99
N GLU A 374 -7.85 -11.52 -7.66
CA GLU A 374 -7.45 -10.94 -8.95
C GLU A 374 -6.53 -9.70 -8.82
N ALA A 375 -5.99 -9.42 -7.63
CA ALA A 375 -5.17 -8.24 -7.37
C ALA A 375 -4.07 -8.04 -8.41
N TRP A 376 -3.34 -9.11 -8.74
CA TRP A 376 -2.21 -9.13 -9.67
C TRP A 376 -2.53 -8.62 -11.09
N ILE A 377 -3.74 -8.89 -11.56
CA ILE A 377 -4.14 -8.60 -12.95
C ILE A 377 -5.15 -7.46 -13.08
N LYS A 378 -5.78 -7.01 -11.97
CA LYS A 378 -6.76 -5.92 -11.97
C LYS A 378 -6.29 -4.72 -11.16
N LEU A 379 -6.20 -4.84 -9.82
CA LEU A 379 -5.93 -3.68 -8.96
C LEU A 379 -4.54 -3.08 -9.20
N TYR A 380 -3.52 -3.91 -9.44
CA TYR A 380 -2.16 -3.46 -9.72
C TYR A 380 -1.88 -3.23 -11.22
N ARG A 381 -2.80 -3.61 -12.12
CA ARG A 381 -2.73 -3.35 -13.58
C ARG A 381 -3.98 -2.64 -14.06
N LYS A 382 -4.16 -1.41 -13.56
CA LYS A 382 -5.32 -0.58 -13.88
C LYS A 382 -5.28 -0.14 -15.35
N ASP A 383 -6.48 -0.10 -15.94
CA ASP A 383 -6.77 0.53 -17.22
C ASP A 383 -7.90 1.57 -17.07
N GLU A 384 -8.32 2.16 -18.16
CA GLU A 384 -9.37 3.18 -18.18
C GLU A 384 -10.75 2.63 -17.80
N ASN A 385 -10.97 1.33 -17.96
CA ASN A 385 -12.23 0.65 -17.63
C ASN A 385 -12.27 0.07 -16.20
N THR A 386 -11.15 0.05 -15.50
CA THR A 386 -11.05 -0.51 -14.14
C THR A 386 -12.14 -0.01 -13.18
N PRO A 387 -12.50 1.30 -13.14
CA PRO A 387 -13.57 1.78 -12.26
C PRO A 387 -14.95 1.19 -12.56
N ASN A 388 -15.16 0.68 -13.78
CA ASN A 388 -16.42 0.09 -14.24
C ASN A 388 -16.51 -1.41 -13.97
N THR A 389 -15.39 -2.09 -13.74
CA THR A 389 -15.31 -3.56 -13.68
C THR A 389 -14.70 -4.11 -12.41
N GLY A 390 -14.03 -3.26 -11.63
CA GLY A 390 -13.32 -3.68 -10.44
C GLY A 390 -13.59 -2.79 -9.23
N ILE A 391 -13.25 -3.30 -8.07
CA ILE A 391 -13.22 -2.59 -6.80
C ILE A 391 -11.83 -2.73 -6.16
N SER A 392 -11.54 -1.84 -5.22
CA SER A 392 -10.38 -1.98 -4.34
C SER A 392 -10.75 -2.79 -3.11
N TYR A 393 -10.01 -3.87 -2.84
CA TYR A 393 -10.15 -4.62 -1.58
C TYR A 393 -9.67 -3.81 -0.36
N TYR A 394 -8.86 -2.78 -0.54
CA TYR A 394 -8.58 -1.78 0.50
C TYR A 394 -9.87 -1.07 0.90
N VAL A 395 -10.54 -0.44 -0.06
CA VAL A 395 -11.73 0.39 0.16
C VAL A 395 -12.94 -0.44 0.61
N LYS A 396 -13.34 -1.47 -0.17
CA LYS A 396 -14.50 -2.30 0.22
C LYS A 396 -14.19 -3.12 1.47
N GLY A 397 -12.93 -3.55 1.65
CA GLY A 397 -12.51 -4.25 2.85
C GLY A 397 -12.57 -3.40 4.11
N ALA A 398 -12.16 -2.11 4.05
CA ALA A 398 -12.31 -1.16 5.15
C ALA A 398 -13.78 -0.94 5.53
N VAL A 399 -14.66 -0.80 4.52
CA VAL A 399 -16.11 -0.67 4.75
C VAL A 399 -16.68 -1.94 5.39
N VAL A 400 -16.30 -3.12 4.91
CA VAL A 400 -16.72 -4.40 5.49
C VAL A 400 -16.20 -4.56 6.93
N ALA A 401 -14.95 -4.14 7.21
CA ALA A 401 -14.39 -4.15 8.56
C ALA A 401 -15.14 -3.22 9.51
N PHE A 402 -15.52 -2.02 9.06
CA PHE A 402 -16.39 -1.11 9.82
C PHE A 402 -17.75 -1.73 10.17
N LEU A 403 -18.41 -2.34 9.18
CA LEU A 403 -19.70 -3.01 9.38
C LEU A 403 -19.57 -4.24 10.31
N LEU A 404 -18.47 -4.98 10.17
CA LEU A 404 -18.17 -6.14 11.00
C LEU A 404 -17.92 -5.75 12.46
N ASP A 405 -17.13 -4.70 12.71
CA ASP A 405 -16.86 -4.19 14.06
C ASP A 405 -18.16 -3.76 14.76
N ALA A 406 -19.02 -3.01 14.06
CA ALA A 406 -20.32 -2.62 14.60
C ALA A 406 -21.22 -3.83 14.91
N ARG A 407 -21.23 -4.83 14.04
CA ARG A 407 -22.01 -6.08 14.21
C ARG A 407 -21.54 -6.90 15.41
N ILE A 408 -20.22 -7.07 15.59
CA ILE A 408 -19.65 -7.75 16.76
C ILE A 408 -20.01 -7.00 18.04
N ARG A 409 -19.86 -5.68 18.06
CA ARG A 409 -20.23 -4.84 19.20
C ARG A 409 -21.70 -4.99 19.56
N ARG A 410 -22.59 -4.97 18.57
CA ARG A 410 -24.03 -5.14 18.78
C ARG A 410 -24.36 -6.54 19.31
N ALA A 411 -23.85 -7.59 18.69
CA ALA A 411 -24.10 -8.98 19.09
C ALA A 411 -23.63 -9.26 20.53
N THR A 412 -22.58 -8.61 20.98
CA THR A 412 -21.98 -8.79 22.31
C THR A 412 -22.39 -7.70 23.32
N SER A 413 -23.32 -6.81 22.95
CA SER A 413 -23.70 -5.65 23.77
C SER A 413 -22.50 -4.77 24.15
N GLY A 414 -21.57 -4.57 23.23
CA GLY A 414 -20.36 -3.75 23.38
C GLY A 414 -19.21 -4.41 24.14
N LYS A 415 -19.33 -5.69 24.53
CA LYS A 415 -18.28 -6.40 25.30
C LYS A 415 -17.11 -6.85 24.44
N LYS A 416 -17.32 -7.08 23.15
CA LYS A 416 -16.34 -7.52 22.17
C LYS A 416 -16.40 -6.65 20.92
N ASN A 417 -15.30 -6.63 20.17
CA ASN A 417 -15.15 -5.83 18.97
C ASN A 417 -14.17 -6.50 18.00
N LEU A 418 -13.88 -5.86 16.88
CA LEU A 418 -12.93 -6.38 15.90
C LEU A 418 -11.48 -6.40 16.43
N ASP A 419 -11.12 -5.55 17.41
CA ASP A 419 -9.80 -5.59 18.08
C ASP A 419 -9.58 -6.95 18.75
N ASP A 420 -10.64 -7.53 19.39
CA ASP A 420 -10.56 -8.86 20.00
C ASP A 420 -10.36 -9.97 18.97
N VAL A 421 -11.00 -9.86 17.81
CA VAL A 421 -10.82 -10.80 16.70
C VAL A 421 -9.37 -10.78 16.20
N MET A 422 -8.83 -9.59 15.97
CA MET A 422 -7.47 -9.46 15.45
C MET A 422 -6.42 -10.00 16.42
N ARG A 423 -6.56 -9.74 17.72
CA ARG A 423 -5.69 -10.31 18.75
C ARG A 423 -5.77 -11.83 18.82
N LEU A 424 -6.99 -12.39 18.81
CA LEU A 424 -7.19 -13.84 18.83
C LEU A 424 -6.68 -14.52 17.55
N ALA A 425 -6.89 -13.90 16.38
CA ALA A 425 -6.35 -14.40 15.13
C ALA A 425 -4.81 -14.38 15.14
N TYR A 426 -4.21 -13.31 15.68
CA TYR A 426 -2.76 -13.22 15.82
C TYR A 426 -2.21 -14.34 16.74
N GLU A 427 -2.81 -14.55 17.90
CA GLU A 427 -2.42 -15.60 18.84
C GLU A 427 -2.44 -16.99 18.17
N ARG A 428 -3.47 -17.26 17.36
CA ARG A 428 -3.68 -18.57 16.74
C ARG A 428 -2.86 -18.82 15.50
N TYR A 429 -2.70 -17.80 14.64
CA TYR A 429 -2.26 -18.00 13.26
C TYR A 429 -1.02 -17.19 12.88
N SER A 430 -0.40 -16.45 13.80
CA SER A 430 0.81 -15.69 13.47
C SER A 430 2.01 -16.61 13.20
N GLY A 431 3.03 -16.06 12.55
CA GLY A 431 4.26 -16.73 12.17
C GLY A 431 4.09 -17.68 10.97
N PRO A 432 4.73 -18.86 10.96
CA PRO A 432 4.71 -19.76 9.79
C PRO A 432 3.35 -20.35 9.46
N ARG A 433 2.44 -20.41 10.43
CA ARG A 433 1.12 -21.06 10.30
C ARG A 433 0.24 -20.40 9.25
N GLY A 434 0.09 -19.08 9.30
CA GLY A 434 -0.90 -18.38 8.52
C GLY A 434 -2.34 -18.75 8.88
N PHE A 435 -3.32 -18.04 8.35
CA PHE A 435 -4.75 -18.38 8.46
C PHE A 435 -5.35 -18.67 7.08
N THR A 436 -6.31 -19.59 7.04
CA THR A 436 -7.18 -19.76 5.87
C THR A 436 -8.42 -18.88 6.01
N ALA A 437 -9.08 -18.54 4.90
CA ALA A 437 -10.31 -17.74 4.93
C ALA A 437 -11.39 -18.34 5.86
N PRO A 438 -11.67 -19.67 5.87
CA PRO A 438 -12.59 -20.27 6.83
C PRO A 438 -12.16 -20.12 8.30
N GLN A 439 -10.86 -20.23 8.60
CA GLN A 439 -10.34 -20.06 9.98
C GLN A 439 -10.53 -18.63 10.49
N PHE A 440 -10.28 -17.63 9.64
CA PHE A 440 -10.53 -16.24 10.02
C PHE A 440 -12.02 -15.99 10.28
N ARG A 441 -12.91 -16.45 9.38
CA ARG A 441 -14.37 -16.34 9.56
C ARG A 441 -14.85 -17.05 10.84
N ALA A 442 -14.33 -18.24 11.13
CA ALA A 442 -14.65 -18.97 12.38
C ALA A 442 -14.21 -18.21 13.63
N THR A 443 -13.02 -17.59 13.61
CA THR A 443 -12.54 -16.74 14.71
C THR A 443 -13.46 -15.53 14.95
N VAL A 444 -13.93 -14.90 13.88
CA VAL A 444 -14.92 -13.81 13.99
C VAL A 444 -16.22 -14.30 14.64
N GLN A 445 -16.76 -15.42 14.19
CA GLN A 445 -18.02 -15.98 14.73
C GLN A 445 -17.90 -16.39 16.20
N GLU A 446 -16.74 -16.93 16.59
CA GLU A 446 -16.45 -17.25 17.99
C GLU A 446 -16.47 -16.00 18.88
N VAL A 447 -15.79 -14.93 18.45
CA VAL A 447 -15.76 -13.66 19.22
C VAL A 447 -17.13 -12.99 19.26
N ALA A 448 -17.87 -13.02 18.15
CA ALA A 448 -19.20 -12.44 18.06
C ALA A 448 -20.26 -13.25 18.81
N GLY A 449 -20.04 -14.55 19.03
CA GLY A 449 -20.99 -15.46 19.66
C GLY A 449 -22.23 -15.76 18.83
N VAL A 450 -22.20 -15.47 17.53
CA VAL A 450 -23.33 -15.67 16.59
C VAL A 450 -22.83 -16.20 15.24
N ASP A 451 -23.71 -16.92 14.52
CA ASP A 451 -23.44 -17.34 13.15
C ASP A 451 -23.50 -16.14 12.20
N LEU A 452 -22.44 -15.91 11.46
CA LEU A 452 -22.28 -14.85 10.45
C LEU A 452 -22.12 -15.42 9.02
N SER A 453 -22.35 -16.70 8.79
CA SER A 453 -22.09 -17.36 7.51
C SER A 453 -22.85 -16.73 6.35
N SER A 454 -24.13 -16.42 6.54
CA SER A 454 -24.96 -15.76 5.51
C SER A 454 -24.50 -14.31 5.25
N TRP A 455 -24.09 -13.60 6.31
CA TRP A 455 -23.58 -12.24 6.18
C TRP A 455 -22.24 -12.22 5.44
N PHE A 456 -21.30 -13.12 5.77
CA PHE A 456 -20.03 -13.23 5.06
C PHE A 456 -20.25 -13.53 3.58
N ARG A 457 -21.14 -14.48 3.25
CA ARG A 457 -21.46 -14.76 1.84
C ARG A 457 -21.90 -13.49 1.13
N LYS A 458 -22.83 -12.74 1.71
CA LYS A 458 -23.34 -11.51 1.11
C LYS A 458 -22.22 -10.49 0.85
N VAL A 459 -21.41 -10.15 1.86
CA VAL A 459 -20.47 -9.05 1.75
C VAL A 459 -19.17 -9.38 1.03
N LEU A 460 -18.77 -10.67 1.01
CA LEU A 460 -17.50 -11.13 0.43
C LEU A 460 -17.65 -11.75 -0.96
N GLU A 461 -18.70 -12.57 -1.16
CA GLU A 461 -18.82 -13.45 -2.33
C GLU A 461 -19.82 -12.92 -3.36
N THR A 462 -20.59 -11.88 -3.05
CA THR A 462 -21.57 -11.28 -3.95
C THR A 462 -21.30 -9.80 -4.24
N THR A 463 -22.02 -9.28 -5.23
CA THR A 463 -22.05 -7.85 -5.56
C THR A 463 -23.27 -7.12 -4.99
N GLU A 464 -24.00 -7.76 -4.07
CA GLU A 464 -25.11 -7.12 -3.39
C GLU A 464 -24.68 -5.87 -2.64
N GLU A 465 -25.55 -4.86 -2.61
CA GLU A 465 -25.28 -3.62 -1.89
C GLU A 465 -25.16 -3.87 -0.37
N LEU A 466 -24.22 -3.17 0.25
CA LEU A 466 -23.99 -3.26 1.68
C LEU A 466 -25.07 -2.49 2.47
N ASP A 467 -25.51 -3.07 3.57
CA ASP A 467 -26.44 -2.41 4.50
C ASP A 467 -25.68 -1.72 5.64
N TYR A 468 -25.81 -0.41 5.72
CA TYR A 468 -25.17 0.44 6.73
C TYR A 468 -26.04 0.66 7.97
N THR A 469 -27.31 0.31 7.93
CA THR A 469 -28.32 0.68 8.95
C THR A 469 -27.92 0.26 10.36
N GLU A 470 -27.44 -0.99 10.50
CA GLU A 470 -27.04 -1.53 11.80
C GLU A 470 -25.86 -0.77 12.42
N ALA A 471 -24.84 -0.45 11.63
CA ALA A 471 -23.66 0.26 12.10
C ALA A 471 -23.97 1.71 12.44
N LEU A 472 -24.75 2.38 11.60
CA LEU A 472 -25.17 3.77 11.82
C LEU A 472 -26.01 3.90 13.09
N ASP A 473 -26.98 3.00 13.28
CA ASP A 473 -27.82 2.97 14.49
C ASP A 473 -26.97 2.70 15.75
N TRP A 474 -26.15 1.65 15.75
CA TRP A 474 -25.35 1.28 16.92
C TRP A 474 -24.40 2.38 17.38
N LEU A 475 -23.75 3.06 16.43
CA LEU A 475 -22.75 4.09 16.71
C LEU A 475 -23.33 5.51 16.79
N GLY A 476 -24.64 5.68 16.60
CA GLY A 476 -25.26 6.99 16.56
C GLY A 476 -24.68 7.89 15.47
N LEU A 477 -24.50 7.30 14.29
CA LEU A 477 -24.04 7.99 13.09
C LEU A 477 -25.18 8.16 12.09
N ARG A 478 -25.00 9.06 11.15
CA ARG A 478 -25.88 9.19 9.97
C ARG A 478 -25.06 9.63 8.76
N PHE A 479 -25.61 9.48 7.57
CA PHE A 479 -25.10 10.18 6.41
C PHE A 479 -25.50 11.66 6.47
N ALA A 480 -24.52 12.53 6.21
CA ALA A 480 -24.74 13.97 6.21
C ALA A 480 -25.84 14.34 5.19
N LYS A 481 -26.77 15.17 5.60
CA LYS A 481 -27.71 15.78 4.66
C LYS A 481 -26.96 16.76 3.79
N ASP A 482 -27.17 16.71 2.48
CA ASP A 482 -26.58 17.68 1.58
C ASP A 482 -27.11 19.10 1.90
N GLU A 483 -26.37 19.81 2.76
CA GLU A 483 -26.75 21.15 3.19
C GLU A 483 -26.81 22.15 2.02
N LYS A 484 -26.15 21.85 0.89
CA LYS A 484 -26.26 22.66 -0.30
C LYS A 484 -27.69 22.68 -0.86
N LYS A 485 -28.44 21.57 -0.71
CA LYS A 485 -29.86 21.58 -1.09
C LYS A 485 -30.69 22.57 -0.25
N ASN A 486 -30.30 22.85 1.00
CA ASN A 486 -31.04 23.76 1.87
C ASN A 486 -30.63 25.24 1.68
N LYS A 487 -29.36 25.51 1.31
CA LYS A 487 -28.88 26.90 1.05
C LYS A 487 -29.13 27.36 -0.37
N ASP A 488 -29.21 26.43 -1.31
CA ASP A 488 -29.37 26.69 -2.76
C ASP A 488 -30.68 26.09 -3.32
N ALA A 489 -31.72 25.98 -2.49
CA ALA A 489 -33.02 25.43 -2.91
C ALA A 489 -33.59 26.13 -4.17
N ASN A 490 -33.08 27.32 -4.49
CA ASN A 490 -33.46 28.09 -5.70
C ASN A 490 -32.47 27.93 -6.86
N LYS A 491 -31.35 27.17 -6.71
CA LYS A 491 -30.48 26.89 -7.85
C LYS A 491 -30.96 25.66 -8.60
N PRO A 492 -31.03 25.72 -9.92
CA PRO A 492 -31.38 24.55 -10.71
C PRO A 492 -30.33 23.44 -10.50
N PRO A 493 -30.75 22.15 -10.57
CA PRO A 493 -29.82 21.03 -10.47
C PRO A 493 -28.77 21.13 -11.58
N LYS A 494 -27.52 20.81 -11.26
CA LYS A 494 -26.42 20.86 -12.24
C LYS A 494 -26.55 19.74 -13.27
N ALA A 495 -26.34 20.12 -14.52
CA ALA A 495 -26.18 19.19 -15.62
C ALA A 495 -24.93 18.34 -15.43
N TRP A 496 -25.02 17.08 -15.77
CA TRP A 496 -23.94 16.10 -15.54
C TRP A 496 -23.89 15.06 -16.66
N LEU A 497 -22.67 14.70 -17.05
CA LEU A 497 -22.41 13.65 -18.03
C LEU A 497 -21.76 12.39 -17.41
N GLY A 498 -21.17 12.50 -16.22
CA GLY A 498 -20.42 11.40 -15.61
C GLY A 498 -19.05 11.16 -16.25
N LEU A 499 -18.50 12.20 -16.91
CA LEU A 499 -17.16 12.19 -17.47
C LEU A 499 -16.20 12.85 -16.49
N LEU A 500 -14.99 12.30 -16.35
CA LEU A 500 -13.84 13.05 -15.84
C LEU A 500 -13.04 13.52 -17.05
N THR A 501 -12.72 14.81 -17.07
CA THR A 501 -11.91 15.42 -18.12
C THR A 501 -10.59 15.92 -17.53
N LYS A 502 -9.57 16.02 -18.36
CA LYS A 502 -8.28 16.63 -18.00
C LYS A 502 -7.85 17.63 -19.07
N ASN A 503 -7.08 18.60 -18.64
CA ASN A 503 -6.38 19.50 -19.55
C ASN A 503 -5.05 18.88 -19.95
N GLU A 504 -4.87 18.55 -21.21
CA GLU A 504 -3.60 18.14 -21.81
C GLU A 504 -3.14 19.18 -22.83
N GLU A 505 -2.21 20.02 -22.42
CA GLU A 505 -1.65 21.07 -23.31
C GLU A 505 -2.72 21.95 -23.97
N GLY A 506 -3.74 22.34 -23.21
CA GLY A 506 -4.86 23.15 -23.69
C GLY A 506 -6.02 22.37 -24.33
N ARG A 507 -5.84 21.04 -24.55
CA ARG A 507 -6.88 20.15 -25.07
C ARG A 507 -7.78 19.64 -23.94
N LEU A 508 -9.07 19.60 -24.18
CA LEU A 508 -10.05 19.03 -23.25
C LEU A 508 -10.21 17.53 -23.52
N MET A 509 -9.47 16.71 -22.79
CA MET A 509 -9.45 15.26 -22.98
C MET A 509 -10.38 14.53 -22.01
N VAL A 510 -11.14 13.55 -22.51
CA VAL A 510 -11.90 12.62 -21.66
C VAL A 510 -10.92 11.65 -21.01
N ASN A 511 -10.87 11.65 -19.68
CA ASN A 511 -9.96 10.83 -18.89
C ASN A 511 -10.64 9.62 -18.24
N GLN A 512 -11.94 9.69 -17.99
CA GLN A 512 -12.73 8.58 -17.48
C GLN A 512 -14.19 8.69 -17.92
N VAL A 513 -14.81 7.54 -18.22
CA VAL A 513 -16.24 7.42 -18.51
C VAL A 513 -16.82 6.37 -17.58
N LYS A 514 -17.72 6.78 -16.69
CA LYS A 514 -18.35 5.86 -15.74
C LYS A 514 -19.55 5.15 -16.39
N ARG A 515 -19.66 3.83 -16.19
CA ARG A 515 -20.80 3.01 -16.64
C ARG A 515 -22.11 3.52 -16.04
N GLY A 516 -23.18 3.52 -16.84
CA GLY A 516 -24.52 3.94 -16.43
C GLY A 516 -24.66 5.46 -16.28
N THR A 517 -23.80 6.23 -16.91
CA THR A 517 -23.87 7.70 -16.94
C THR A 517 -24.28 8.21 -18.33
N PRO A 518 -24.83 9.42 -18.43
CA PRO A 518 -25.19 10.02 -19.72
C PRO A 518 -24.06 10.03 -20.74
N GLY A 519 -22.82 10.28 -20.32
CA GLY A 519 -21.66 10.28 -21.21
C GLY A 519 -21.33 8.86 -21.70
N PHE A 520 -21.49 7.84 -20.87
CA PHE A 520 -21.33 6.45 -21.27
C PHE A 520 -22.38 6.05 -22.32
N GLU A 521 -23.64 6.38 -22.08
CA GLU A 521 -24.75 6.09 -23.00
C GLU A 521 -24.64 6.86 -24.33
N ALA A 522 -24.09 8.06 -24.29
CA ALA A 522 -23.82 8.87 -25.48
C ALA A 522 -22.64 8.34 -26.32
N GLY A 523 -21.86 7.41 -25.77
CA GLY A 523 -20.73 6.79 -26.45
C GLY A 523 -19.42 7.59 -26.40
N PHE A 524 -19.22 8.44 -25.40
CA PHE A 524 -17.89 8.99 -25.12
C PHE A 524 -16.92 7.89 -24.75
N ASN A 525 -15.68 8.05 -25.20
CA ASN A 525 -14.57 7.16 -24.86
C ASN A 525 -13.44 7.94 -24.19
N VAL A 526 -12.68 7.24 -23.35
CA VAL A 526 -11.41 7.78 -22.85
C VAL A 526 -10.47 8.04 -24.04
N GLY A 527 -9.81 9.21 -24.02
CA GLY A 527 -8.97 9.69 -25.11
C GLY A 527 -9.73 10.50 -26.19
N ASP A 528 -11.04 10.69 -26.06
CA ASP A 528 -11.73 11.67 -26.91
C ASP A 528 -11.29 13.09 -26.53
N GLU A 529 -10.97 13.92 -27.49
CA GLU A 529 -10.85 15.36 -27.31
C GLU A 529 -12.21 16.02 -27.59
N ILE A 530 -12.76 16.74 -26.62
CA ILE A 530 -13.99 17.49 -26.78
C ILE A 530 -13.62 18.84 -27.41
N LEU A 531 -14.07 19.09 -28.65
CA LEU A 531 -13.74 20.27 -29.45
C LEU A 531 -14.82 21.35 -29.35
N ALA A 532 -16.09 20.94 -29.36
CA ALA A 532 -17.21 21.87 -29.33
C ALA A 532 -18.45 21.27 -28.66
N ILE A 533 -19.31 22.15 -28.15
CA ILE A 533 -20.65 21.86 -27.68
C ILE A 533 -21.61 22.58 -28.62
N GLY A 534 -22.46 21.86 -29.36
CA GLY A 534 -23.14 22.38 -30.52
C GLY A 534 -22.12 22.77 -31.59
N ASP A 535 -22.16 24.03 -32.01
CA ASP A 535 -21.19 24.62 -32.94
C ASP A 535 -20.16 25.55 -32.25
N ASP A 536 -20.28 25.70 -30.93
CA ASP A 536 -19.39 26.55 -30.14
C ASP A 536 -18.16 25.79 -29.65
N ARG A 537 -16.97 26.25 -30.03
CA ARG A 537 -15.72 25.69 -29.55
C ARG A 537 -15.60 25.79 -28.03
N VAL A 538 -15.09 24.71 -27.38
CA VAL A 538 -14.82 24.70 -25.95
C VAL A 538 -13.33 24.44 -25.68
N HIS A 539 -12.75 25.17 -24.73
CA HIS A 539 -11.39 24.98 -24.24
C HIS A 539 -11.41 24.33 -22.85
N ALA A 540 -10.33 23.69 -22.48
CA ALA A 540 -10.23 22.92 -21.22
C ALA A 540 -10.51 23.80 -19.98
N ASP A 541 -10.05 25.04 -19.94
CA ASP A 541 -10.29 26.01 -18.87
C ASP A 541 -11.73 26.51 -18.79
N GLN A 542 -12.53 26.34 -19.86
CA GLN A 542 -13.93 26.76 -19.93
C GLN A 542 -14.91 25.65 -19.57
N TRP A 543 -14.48 24.40 -19.51
CA TRP A 543 -15.36 23.24 -19.38
C TRP A 543 -16.34 23.34 -18.21
N SER A 544 -15.84 23.54 -16.99
CA SER A 544 -16.69 23.62 -15.80
C SER A 544 -17.75 24.72 -15.91
N ARG A 545 -17.34 25.90 -16.41
CA ARG A 545 -18.25 27.03 -16.60
C ARG A 545 -19.30 26.76 -17.71
N ARG A 546 -18.91 26.06 -18.79
CA ARG A 546 -19.85 25.70 -19.85
C ARG A 546 -20.87 24.68 -19.35
N MET A 547 -20.48 23.72 -18.53
CA MET A 547 -21.41 22.76 -17.93
C MET A 547 -22.47 23.40 -17.02
N GLU A 548 -22.18 24.56 -16.43
CA GLU A 548 -23.15 25.32 -15.63
C GLU A 548 -24.26 25.98 -16.46
N CYS A 549 -24.10 26.06 -17.78
CA CYS A 549 -25.10 26.67 -18.68
C CYS A 549 -26.22 25.71 -19.08
N PHE A 550 -26.08 24.40 -18.79
CA PHE A 550 -27.04 23.38 -19.20
C PHE A 550 -27.91 22.90 -18.04
N GLN A 551 -29.05 22.29 -18.37
CA GLN A 551 -29.99 21.70 -17.40
C GLN A 551 -30.07 20.18 -17.59
N PRO A 552 -30.35 19.40 -16.54
CA PRO A 552 -30.70 17.99 -16.68
C PRO A 552 -31.89 17.80 -17.65
N GLY A 553 -31.76 16.84 -18.55
CA GLY A 553 -32.73 16.53 -19.58
C GLY A 553 -32.47 17.24 -20.92
N GLU A 554 -31.58 18.23 -20.98
CA GLU A 554 -31.21 18.86 -22.25
C GLU A 554 -30.40 17.87 -23.11
N LYS A 555 -30.73 17.85 -24.40
CA LYS A 555 -30.00 17.11 -25.44
C LYS A 555 -29.08 18.05 -26.18
N VAL A 556 -27.83 17.68 -26.24
CA VAL A 556 -26.77 18.51 -26.80
C VAL A 556 -25.85 17.68 -27.68
N SER A 557 -25.49 18.23 -28.84
CA SER A 557 -24.51 17.64 -29.74
C SER A 557 -23.10 18.05 -29.34
N PHE A 558 -22.21 17.10 -29.27
CA PHE A 558 -20.78 17.31 -28.99
C PHE A 558 -19.96 16.99 -30.22
N LEU A 559 -19.09 17.88 -30.65
CA LEU A 559 -18.07 17.58 -31.63
C LEU A 559 -16.82 17.08 -30.88
N ILE A 560 -16.40 15.87 -31.19
CA ILE A 560 -15.21 15.27 -30.63
C ILE A 560 -14.20 14.89 -31.71
N SER A 561 -12.92 14.81 -31.34
CA SER A 561 -11.90 14.13 -32.12
C SER A 561 -11.57 12.79 -31.42
N ARG A 562 -11.80 11.69 -32.12
CA ARG A 562 -11.45 10.34 -31.71
C ARG A 562 -10.48 9.75 -32.73
N ARG A 563 -9.22 9.52 -32.32
CA ARG A 563 -8.15 9.03 -33.22
C ARG A 563 -8.05 9.89 -34.48
N ASP A 564 -7.99 11.21 -34.29
CA ASP A 564 -7.92 12.24 -35.33
C ASP A 564 -9.13 12.31 -36.31
N ARG A 565 -10.23 11.63 -35.98
CA ARG A 565 -11.47 11.69 -36.73
C ARG A 565 -12.51 12.46 -35.97
N LEU A 566 -13.10 13.44 -36.65
CA LEU A 566 -14.21 14.24 -36.12
C LEU A 566 -15.50 13.43 -36.13
N GLN A 567 -16.18 13.44 -34.98
CA GLN A 567 -17.47 12.77 -34.78
C GLN A 567 -18.39 13.66 -33.99
N ARG A 568 -19.69 13.54 -34.22
CA ARG A 568 -20.71 14.18 -33.38
C ARG A 568 -21.38 13.11 -32.51
N LEU A 569 -21.48 13.40 -31.23
CA LEU A 569 -22.18 12.59 -30.26
C LEU A 569 -23.36 13.37 -29.70
N GLU A 570 -24.53 12.74 -29.65
CA GLU A 570 -25.70 13.31 -29.01
C GLU A 570 -25.76 12.81 -27.55
N ALA A 571 -25.71 13.73 -26.60
CA ALA A 571 -25.83 13.41 -25.19
C ALA A 571 -27.03 14.09 -24.55
N CYS A 572 -27.74 13.36 -23.69
CA CYS A 572 -28.78 13.92 -22.83
C CYS A 572 -28.22 14.11 -21.44
N PHE A 573 -28.15 15.33 -20.94
CA PHE A 573 -27.62 15.55 -19.59
C PHE A 573 -28.46 14.91 -18.51
N GLY A 574 -27.80 14.20 -17.60
CA GLY A 574 -28.38 13.77 -16.32
C GLY A 574 -28.25 14.83 -15.24
N GLN A 575 -28.76 14.52 -14.06
CA GLN A 575 -28.57 15.31 -12.86
C GLN A 575 -27.29 14.85 -12.15
N ASP A 576 -26.45 15.81 -11.72
CA ASP A 576 -25.29 15.51 -10.88
C ASP A 576 -25.75 14.80 -9.58
N PRO A 577 -25.28 13.56 -9.31
CA PRO A 577 -25.73 12.83 -8.14
C PRO A 577 -25.34 13.57 -6.85
N PRO A 578 -26.25 13.64 -5.86
CA PRO A 578 -25.96 14.31 -4.60
C PRO A 578 -24.86 13.58 -3.86
N ARG A 579 -23.99 14.33 -3.18
CA ARG A 579 -23.03 13.77 -2.25
C ARG A 579 -23.76 13.33 -0.97
N GLN A 580 -24.02 12.03 -0.82
CA GLN A 580 -24.90 11.50 0.25
C GLN A 580 -24.22 10.46 1.15
N TRP A 581 -22.93 10.19 0.96
CA TRP A 581 -22.25 9.09 1.64
C TRP A 581 -21.19 9.56 2.65
N VAL A 582 -21.28 10.81 3.09
CA VAL A 582 -20.40 11.37 4.12
C VAL A 582 -20.95 11.05 5.49
N LEU A 583 -20.14 10.45 6.36
CA LEU A 583 -20.52 10.13 7.73
C LEU A 583 -20.44 11.36 8.62
N GLU A 584 -21.44 11.53 9.48
CA GLU A 584 -21.41 12.49 10.58
C GLU A 584 -22.03 11.91 11.85
N ALA A 585 -21.70 12.49 12.99
CA ALA A 585 -22.38 12.16 14.24
C ALA A 585 -23.86 12.58 14.15
N ASN A 586 -24.78 11.66 14.49
CA ASN A 586 -26.20 12.00 14.54
C ASN A 586 -26.44 12.92 15.74
N PRO A 587 -26.92 14.18 15.54
CA PRO A 587 -27.23 15.09 16.64
C PRO A 587 -28.34 14.58 17.58
N GLU A 588 -29.21 13.72 17.06
CA GLU A 588 -30.32 13.10 17.83
C GLU A 588 -29.91 11.76 18.48
N ALA A 589 -28.61 11.40 18.44
CA ALA A 589 -28.13 10.16 19.03
C ALA A 589 -28.40 10.13 20.53
N THR A 590 -28.90 8.99 21.02
CA THR A 590 -29.09 8.71 22.43
C THR A 590 -27.76 8.69 23.19
N ASP A 591 -27.79 8.82 24.51
CA ASP A 591 -26.55 8.74 25.31
C ASP A 591 -25.90 7.36 25.24
N ALA A 592 -26.67 6.29 25.07
CA ALA A 592 -26.14 4.95 24.81
C ALA A 592 -25.39 4.89 23.50
N GLN A 593 -25.91 5.42 22.40
CA GLN A 593 -25.25 5.49 21.11
C GLN A 593 -23.99 6.36 21.17
N LYS A 594 -24.03 7.50 21.86
CA LYS A 594 -22.85 8.35 22.10
C LYS A 594 -21.77 7.60 22.86
N ALA A 595 -22.13 6.82 23.87
CA ALA A 595 -21.21 6.00 24.65
C ALA A 595 -20.56 4.90 23.77
N GLN A 596 -21.34 4.24 22.90
CA GLN A 596 -20.81 3.24 21.96
C GLN A 596 -19.86 3.87 20.94
N ARG A 597 -20.20 5.04 20.40
CA ARG A 597 -19.31 5.78 19.51
C ARG A 597 -18.01 6.18 20.22
N LYS A 598 -18.09 6.68 21.44
CA LYS A 598 -16.91 7.00 22.25
C LYS A 598 -16.03 5.77 22.50
N ALA A 599 -16.62 4.62 22.81
CA ALA A 599 -15.89 3.36 23.00
C ALA A 599 -15.25 2.84 21.70
N TRP A 600 -15.79 3.21 20.53
CA TRP A 600 -15.26 2.84 19.22
C TRP A 600 -14.04 3.68 18.84
N ILE A 601 -14.16 5.01 18.85
CA ILE A 601 -13.15 5.92 18.31
C ILE A 601 -12.14 6.45 19.36
N GLY A 602 -12.27 6.04 20.60
CA GLY A 602 -11.52 6.61 21.72
C GLY A 602 -12.12 7.96 22.18
N GLY A 603 -12.18 8.18 23.44
CA GLY A 603 -12.74 9.39 24.05
C GLY A 603 -11.74 10.45 24.35
#